data_0871ce86b3f4fc3094c07c0ccb0132c4
#
_entry.id   0871ce86b3f4fc3094c07c0ccb0132c4
#
_cell.length_a   1.000
_cell.length_b   1.000
_cell.length_c   1.000
_cell.angle_alpha   90.00
_cell.angle_beta   90.00
_cell.angle_gamma   90.00
#
_symmetry.space_group_name_H-M   'P 1'
#
loop_
_entity.id
_entity.type
_entity.pdbx_description
1 polymer ?
#
loop_
_entity_poly.entity_id
_entity_poly.type
_entity_poly.pdbx_seq_one_letter_code
_entity_poly.pdbx_strand_id
1 'polypeptide(L)'
;MTSAPTLFDVPQPVPPFKTQLLKWIGNKQRFAHEIASYFPDDVGTYFEPFLGSGAVLGTYAPRKGLGSDALKPLSEIWATLSHDAEELKQWYSARRSLVDADFSNKEEVYEKVKASYNNSPNGADLLYISRSCYGGVVRFRQADHFLSTPCGVHKPIPVESFNRRVDIWSERVKGAVFAHLDYRDAMQEARKGDLVYCDPPYTDTQAILYGAQKFVLGDLFAEIERCKSRGVRVALSIDGTKKSGLKEIIHAAPEGLFETEVMVNCGRSMLRRFQMGGATLESEVVADRLLLTY
;
A
#
# COMPACT_ATOMS: atom_id res chain seq x y z
N MET A 1 37.16 1.17 -1.46
CA MET A 1 37.21 2.63 -1.71
C MET A 1 35.77 3.03 -2.08
N THR A 2 35.02 3.58 -1.15
CA THR A 2 33.69 4.11 -1.42
C THR A 2 33.85 5.37 -2.26
N SER A 3 33.35 5.37 -3.50
CA SER A 3 33.29 6.56 -4.33
C SER A 3 32.45 7.62 -3.63
N ALA A 4 32.93 8.88 -3.64
CA ALA A 4 32.12 9.99 -3.16
C ALA A 4 30.81 10.08 -4.01
N PRO A 5 29.64 10.41 -3.39
CA PRO A 5 28.41 10.56 -4.13
C PRO A 5 28.57 11.63 -5.22
N THR A 6 28.14 11.31 -6.43
CA THR A 6 28.15 12.25 -7.54
C THR A 6 27.03 13.26 -7.39
N LEU A 7 27.08 14.40 -8.08
CA LEU A 7 26.04 15.45 -8.08
C LEU A 7 24.64 14.93 -8.49
N PHE A 8 24.56 13.70 -9.05
CA PHE A 8 23.34 13.05 -9.50
C PHE A 8 22.68 12.15 -8.43
N ASP A 9 23.33 11.96 -7.26
CA ASP A 9 22.85 11.09 -6.18
C ASP A 9 21.99 11.83 -5.14
N VAL A 10 21.66 13.11 -5.36
CA VAL A 10 20.84 13.88 -4.45
C VAL A 10 19.36 13.60 -4.75
N PRO A 11 18.61 13.06 -3.79
CA PRO A 11 17.18 12.79 -3.98
C PRO A 11 16.41 14.06 -4.38
N GLN A 12 15.56 13.95 -5.40
CA GLN A 12 14.72 15.07 -5.83
C GLN A 12 13.61 15.32 -4.80
N PRO A 13 13.38 16.56 -4.36
CA PRO A 13 12.38 16.85 -3.35
C PRO A 13 10.96 16.59 -3.87
N VAL A 14 10.27 15.63 -3.30
CA VAL A 14 8.86 15.33 -3.55
C VAL A 14 8.03 15.84 -2.38
N PRO A 15 6.98 16.67 -2.60
CA PRO A 15 6.17 17.18 -1.50
C PRO A 15 5.35 16.07 -0.83
N PRO A 16 5.25 16.07 0.51
CA PRO A 16 4.45 15.08 1.23
C PRO A 16 2.96 15.14 0.86
N PHE A 17 2.37 14.00 0.53
CA PHE A 17 0.95 13.84 0.31
C PHE A 17 0.32 13.12 1.51
N LYS A 18 -0.55 13.80 2.27
CA LYS A 18 -1.05 13.32 3.58
C LYS A 18 -2.47 12.76 3.56
N THR A 19 -3.21 12.92 2.46
CA THR A 19 -4.59 12.48 2.35
C THR A 19 -4.66 10.97 2.12
N GLN A 20 -5.30 10.22 3.03
CA GLN A 20 -5.52 8.78 2.89
C GLN A 20 -6.93 8.52 2.34
N LEU A 21 -7.04 7.79 1.22
CA LEU A 21 -8.32 7.30 0.73
C LEU A 21 -8.78 6.09 1.55
N LEU A 22 -7.90 5.12 1.73
CA LEU A 22 -8.12 3.90 2.50
C LEU A 22 -7.33 3.93 3.82
N LYS A 23 -7.84 3.27 4.84
CA LYS A 23 -7.02 2.82 5.96
C LYS A 23 -6.54 1.42 5.64
N TRP A 24 -5.23 1.28 5.48
CA TRP A 24 -4.62 0.03 5.06
C TRP A 24 -3.34 -0.21 5.84
N ILE A 25 -3.11 -1.45 6.27
CA ILE A 25 -1.89 -1.80 7.00
C ILE A 25 -0.69 -1.74 6.05
N GLY A 26 0.49 -1.41 6.56
CA GLY A 26 1.67 -1.23 5.72
C GLY A 26 1.67 0.07 4.91
N ASN A 27 0.70 0.97 5.13
CA ASN A 27 0.57 2.23 4.39
C ASN A 27 1.82 3.10 4.51
N LYS A 28 2.46 3.39 3.38
CA LYS A 28 3.67 4.21 3.25
C LYS A 28 3.41 5.73 3.26
N GLN A 29 2.18 6.21 3.47
CA GLN A 29 1.78 7.62 3.32
C GLN A 29 2.67 8.64 4.03
N ARG A 30 3.27 8.25 5.15
CA ARG A 30 4.09 9.16 5.98
C ARG A 30 5.44 9.46 5.36
N PHE A 31 5.99 8.54 4.59
CA PHE A 31 7.34 8.60 4.01
C PHE A 31 7.36 8.24 2.51
N ALA A 32 6.20 8.15 1.88
CA ALA A 32 6.07 7.94 0.44
C ALA A 32 6.82 9.02 -0.38
N HIS A 33 6.89 10.25 0.13
CA HIS A 33 7.62 11.34 -0.49
C HIS A 33 9.14 11.13 -0.46
N GLU A 34 9.66 10.52 0.61
CA GLU A 34 11.07 10.15 0.73
C GLU A 34 11.37 9.00 -0.23
N ILE A 35 10.52 7.96 -0.30
CA ILE A 35 10.67 6.88 -1.28
C ILE A 35 10.67 7.44 -2.70
N ALA A 36 9.68 8.28 -3.05
CA ALA A 36 9.55 8.84 -4.39
C ALA A 36 10.69 9.78 -4.78
N SER A 37 11.40 10.37 -3.80
CA SER A 37 12.57 11.23 -4.07
C SER A 37 13.77 10.48 -4.65
N TYR A 38 13.81 9.15 -4.51
CA TYR A 38 14.82 8.29 -5.11
C TYR A 38 14.43 7.79 -6.50
N PHE A 39 13.24 8.12 -7.00
CA PHE A 39 12.83 7.70 -8.34
C PHE A 39 13.52 8.54 -9.40
N PRO A 40 13.90 7.93 -10.54
CA PRO A 40 14.52 8.66 -11.64
C PRO A 40 13.58 9.71 -12.24
N ASP A 41 14.15 10.78 -12.80
CA ASP A 41 13.37 11.84 -13.44
C ASP A 41 12.79 11.45 -14.80
N ASP A 42 13.44 10.49 -15.49
CA ASP A 42 13.14 10.04 -16.85
C ASP A 42 12.31 8.75 -16.88
N VAL A 43 11.30 8.63 -16.02
CA VAL A 43 10.41 7.45 -15.98
C VAL A 43 9.44 7.48 -17.14
N GLY A 44 9.42 6.38 -17.93
CA GLY A 44 8.45 6.15 -19.00
C GLY A 44 7.05 5.86 -18.43
N THR A 45 6.83 4.64 -17.96
CA THR A 45 5.63 4.23 -17.23
C THR A 45 6.01 3.80 -15.82
N TYR A 46 5.23 4.21 -14.83
CA TYR A 46 5.36 3.79 -13.44
C TYR A 46 4.46 2.59 -13.15
N PHE A 47 4.99 1.57 -12.48
CA PHE A 47 4.25 0.36 -12.09
C PHE A 47 4.29 0.19 -10.57
N GLU A 48 3.14 -0.09 -9.95
CA GLU A 48 3.01 -0.44 -8.53
C GLU A 48 2.20 -1.73 -8.40
N PRO A 49 2.86 -2.93 -8.50
CA PRO A 49 2.17 -4.23 -8.53
C PRO A 49 1.69 -4.74 -7.17
N PHE A 50 2.03 -4.07 -6.09
CA PHE A 50 1.55 -4.30 -4.73
C PHE A 50 0.90 -3.02 -4.22
N LEU A 51 -0.18 -2.58 -4.87
CA LEU A 51 -0.72 -1.23 -4.74
C LEU A 51 -1.20 -0.90 -3.33
N GLY A 52 -1.87 -1.84 -2.66
CA GLY A 52 -2.38 -1.63 -1.31
C GLY A 52 -3.15 -0.31 -1.17
N SER A 53 -2.63 0.58 -0.34
CA SER A 53 -3.21 1.92 -0.11
C SER A 53 -2.93 2.94 -1.22
N GLY A 54 -2.14 2.60 -2.24
CA GLY A 54 -1.71 3.49 -3.31
C GLY A 54 -0.87 4.69 -2.84
N ALA A 55 -0.29 4.61 -1.64
CA ALA A 55 0.34 5.77 -1.01
C ALA A 55 1.52 6.33 -1.80
N VAL A 56 2.34 5.46 -2.39
CA VAL A 56 3.50 5.88 -3.19
C VAL A 56 3.04 6.38 -4.55
N LEU A 57 2.15 5.66 -5.24
CA LEU A 57 1.55 6.10 -6.51
C LEU A 57 0.88 7.48 -6.36
N GLY A 58 0.02 7.67 -5.35
CA GLY A 58 -0.65 8.93 -5.11
C GLY A 58 0.29 10.08 -4.73
N THR A 59 1.42 9.79 -4.07
CA THR A 59 2.43 10.79 -3.74
C THR A 59 3.27 11.16 -4.96
N TYR A 60 3.72 10.18 -5.72
CA TYR A 60 4.50 10.37 -6.94
C TYR A 60 3.64 11.00 -8.05
N ALA A 61 2.35 10.62 -8.15
CA ALA A 61 1.40 11.10 -9.14
C ALA A 61 1.94 11.00 -10.58
N PRO A 62 2.18 9.78 -11.08
CA PRO A 62 2.85 9.58 -12.37
C PRO A 62 2.02 10.13 -13.54
N ARG A 63 2.69 10.61 -14.59
CA ARG A 63 2.02 11.00 -15.84
C ARG A 63 1.44 9.80 -16.58
N LYS A 64 2.04 8.64 -16.41
CA LYS A 64 1.59 7.36 -16.94
C LYS A 64 1.94 6.27 -15.94
N GLY A 65 0.96 5.52 -15.48
CA GLY A 65 1.17 4.47 -14.48
C GLY A 65 0.18 3.32 -14.58
N LEU A 66 0.60 2.18 -14.01
CA LEU A 66 -0.24 1.01 -13.75
C LEU A 66 -0.13 0.65 -12.27
N GLY A 67 -1.24 0.77 -11.55
CA GLY A 67 -1.39 0.23 -10.21
C GLY A 67 -2.12 -1.12 -10.27
N SER A 68 -1.62 -2.13 -9.57
CA SER A 68 -2.31 -3.42 -9.51
C SER A 68 -2.20 -4.06 -8.13
N ASP A 69 -3.13 -4.96 -7.85
CA ASP A 69 -3.15 -5.73 -6.62
C ASP A 69 -3.78 -7.10 -6.88
N ALA A 70 -3.34 -8.11 -6.15
CA ALA A 70 -3.89 -9.46 -6.23
C ALA A 70 -5.27 -9.57 -5.54
N LEU A 71 -5.63 -8.61 -4.69
CA LEU A 71 -6.94 -8.55 -4.04
C LEU A 71 -7.94 -7.82 -4.96
N LYS A 72 -8.76 -8.60 -5.70
CA LYS A 72 -9.73 -8.06 -6.67
C LYS A 72 -10.59 -6.91 -6.13
N PRO A 73 -11.25 -7.00 -4.96
CA PRO A 73 -12.04 -5.89 -4.41
C PRO A 73 -11.24 -4.60 -4.15
N LEU A 74 -9.94 -4.71 -3.87
CA LEU A 74 -9.08 -3.55 -3.72
C LEU A 74 -8.79 -2.89 -5.07
N SER A 75 -8.50 -3.70 -6.10
CA SER A 75 -8.32 -3.20 -7.46
C SER A 75 -9.59 -2.55 -8.01
N GLU A 76 -10.78 -3.06 -7.67
CA GLU A 76 -12.06 -2.45 -8.03
C GLU A 76 -12.20 -1.03 -7.45
N ILE A 77 -11.78 -0.79 -6.20
CA ILE A 77 -11.81 0.54 -5.58
C ILE A 77 -10.98 1.54 -6.39
N TRP A 78 -9.76 1.15 -6.75
CA TRP A 78 -8.83 2.02 -7.49
C TRP A 78 -9.28 2.23 -8.94
N ALA A 79 -9.79 1.20 -9.60
CA ALA A 79 -10.34 1.29 -10.94
C ALA A 79 -11.55 2.23 -10.96
N THR A 80 -12.48 2.09 -10.02
CA THR A 80 -13.64 2.98 -9.92
C THR A 80 -13.22 4.41 -9.64
N LEU A 81 -12.26 4.65 -8.75
CA LEU A 81 -11.72 6.00 -8.52
C LEU A 81 -11.23 6.67 -9.81
N SER A 82 -10.56 5.93 -10.67
CA SER A 82 -9.97 6.49 -11.90
C SER A 82 -10.98 6.69 -13.03
N HIS A 83 -12.05 5.87 -13.07
CA HIS A 83 -13.06 5.92 -14.14
C HIS A 83 -14.29 6.72 -13.77
N ASP A 84 -14.75 6.58 -12.54
CA ASP A 84 -15.96 7.23 -12.03
C ASP A 84 -15.82 7.53 -10.53
N ALA A 85 -15.21 8.66 -10.22
CA ALA A 85 -15.03 9.12 -8.83
C ALA A 85 -16.37 9.35 -8.11
N GLU A 86 -17.46 9.70 -8.85
CA GLU A 86 -18.76 9.90 -8.27
C GLU A 86 -19.39 8.56 -7.85
N GLU A 87 -19.21 7.50 -8.62
CA GLU A 87 -19.62 6.16 -8.21
C GLU A 87 -18.92 5.73 -6.92
N LEU A 88 -17.62 6.01 -6.79
CA LEU A 88 -16.89 5.69 -5.55
C LEU A 88 -17.41 6.45 -4.33
N LYS A 89 -17.82 7.71 -4.50
CA LYS A 89 -18.50 8.50 -3.45
C LYS A 89 -19.84 7.88 -3.06
N GLN A 90 -20.61 7.41 -4.05
CA GLN A 90 -21.89 6.74 -3.83
C GLN A 90 -21.71 5.43 -3.05
N TRP A 91 -20.68 4.63 -3.35
CA TRP A 91 -20.37 3.40 -2.62
C TRP A 91 -20.21 3.66 -1.11
N TYR A 92 -19.44 4.68 -0.76
CA TYR A 92 -19.25 5.02 0.65
C TYR A 92 -20.53 5.62 1.27
N SER A 93 -21.18 6.54 0.57
CA SER A 93 -22.39 7.21 1.04
C SER A 93 -23.52 6.22 1.32
N ALA A 94 -23.77 5.28 0.42
CA ALA A 94 -24.83 4.26 0.57
C ALA A 94 -24.68 3.44 1.88
N ARG A 95 -23.45 3.11 2.25
CA ARG A 95 -23.17 2.33 3.47
C ARG A 95 -23.14 3.21 4.71
N ARG A 96 -22.59 4.41 4.59
CA ARG A 96 -22.52 5.37 5.71
C ARG A 96 -23.89 5.87 6.12
N SER A 97 -24.83 6.04 5.18
CA SER A 97 -26.21 6.47 5.45
C SER A 97 -27.05 5.45 6.24
N LEU A 98 -26.61 4.20 6.29
CA LEU A 98 -27.25 3.18 7.13
C LEU A 98 -26.93 3.36 8.63
N VAL A 99 -25.90 4.14 8.95
CA VAL A 99 -25.47 4.39 10.33
C VAL A 99 -26.24 5.60 10.87
N ASP A 100 -26.95 5.40 11.98
CA ASP A 100 -27.75 6.42 12.65
C ASP A 100 -26.91 7.66 13.06
N ALA A 101 -27.57 8.77 13.26
CA ALA A 101 -26.94 10.03 13.60
C ALA A 101 -26.16 9.97 14.93
N ASP A 102 -26.65 9.20 15.89
CA ASP A 102 -26.03 8.96 17.19
C ASP A 102 -24.97 7.83 17.17
N PHE A 103 -24.86 7.10 16.04
CA PHE A 103 -23.98 5.95 15.83
C PHE A 103 -24.32 4.71 16.68
N SER A 104 -25.53 4.62 17.23
CA SER A 104 -25.97 3.51 18.08
C SER A 104 -25.93 2.16 17.36
N ASN A 105 -26.27 2.13 16.06
CA ASN A 105 -26.30 0.94 15.21
C ASN A 105 -25.00 0.70 14.41
N LYS A 106 -23.93 1.44 14.69
CA LYS A 106 -22.67 1.40 13.91
C LYS A 106 -22.12 -0.02 13.76
N GLU A 107 -22.10 -0.79 14.83
CA GLU A 107 -21.59 -2.15 14.83
C GLU A 107 -22.47 -3.10 14.03
N GLU A 108 -23.79 -2.98 14.16
CA GLU A 108 -24.75 -3.76 13.39
C GLU A 108 -24.60 -3.52 11.88
N VAL A 109 -24.49 -2.24 11.46
CA VAL A 109 -24.25 -1.88 10.06
C VAL A 109 -22.93 -2.45 9.56
N TYR A 110 -21.86 -2.34 10.37
CA TYR A 110 -20.56 -2.90 10.02
C TYR A 110 -20.64 -4.41 9.81
N GLU A 111 -21.28 -5.15 10.71
CA GLU A 111 -21.43 -6.61 10.61
C GLU A 111 -22.26 -7.02 9.37
N LYS A 112 -23.32 -6.24 9.04
CA LYS A 112 -24.10 -6.44 7.81
C LYS A 112 -23.26 -6.26 6.56
N VAL A 113 -22.45 -5.20 6.49
CA VAL A 113 -21.55 -4.94 5.35
C VAL A 113 -20.47 -6.02 5.25
N LYS A 114 -19.92 -6.45 6.40
CA LYS A 114 -18.94 -7.53 6.45
C LYS A 114 -19.53 -8.87 6.01
N ALA A 115 -20.76 -9.17 6.39
CA ALA A 115 -21.48 -10.36 5.94
C ALA A 115 -21.73 -10.31 4.43
N SER A 116 -22.14 -9.15 3.89
CA SER A 116 -22.28 -8.93 2.45
C SER A 116 -20.98 -9.19 1.70
N TYR A 117 -19.88 -8.61 2.17
CA TYR A 117 -18.55 -8.84 1.60
C TYR A 117 -18.16 -10.31 1.61
N ASN A 118 -18.34 -11.00 2.74
CA ASN A 118 -17.99 -12.41 2.86
C ASN A 118 -18.84 -13.33 1.98
N ASN A 119 -20.08 -12.94 1.69
CA ASN A 119 -20.94 -13.68 0.76
C ASN A 119 -20.58 -13.41 -0.71
N SER A 120 -20.25 -12.16 -1.05
CA SER A 120 -19.88 -11.73 -2.41
C SER A 120 -18.84 -10.61 -2.34
N PRO A 121 -17.53 -10.94 -2.30
CA PRO A 121 -16.46 -9.96 -2.18
C PRO A 121 -16.52 -8.90 -3.28
N ASN A 122 -16.54 -7.61 -2.89
CA ASN A 122 -16.64 -6.47 -3.79
C ASN A 122 -15.94 -5.23 -3.23
N GLY A 123 -15.58 -4.29 -4.12
CA GLY A 123 -14.86 -3.07 -3.74
C GLY A 123 -15.65 -2.13 -2.86
N ALA A 124 -16.95 -2.04 -3.05
CA ALA A 124 -17.80 -1.11 -2.32
C ALA A 124 -17.92 -1.46 -0.83
N ASP A 125 -18.07 -2.75 -0.50
CA ASP A 125 -18.06 -3.23 0.88
C ASP A 125 -16.67 -3.11 1.50
N LEU A 126 -15.61 -3.50 0.74
CA LEU A 126 -14.23 -3.41 1.21
C LEU A 126 -13.84 -1.95 1.54
N LEU A 127 -14.25 -0.99 0.71
CA LEU A 127 -14.03 0.44 0.94
C LEU A 127 -14.56 0.88 2.31
N TYR A 128 -15.83 0.56 2.61
CA TYR A 128 -16.43 0.90 3.89
C TYR A 128 -15.76 0.18 5.06
N ILE A 129 -15.50 -1.13 4.91
CA ILE A 129 -14.84 -1.97 5.92
C ILE A 129 -13.45 -1.42 6.23
N SER A 130 -12.62 -1.12 5.23
CA SER A 130 -11.25 -0.62 5.42
C SER A 130 -11.21 0.65 6.28
N ARG A 131 -12.24 1.48 6.20
CA ARG A 131 -12.34 2.74 6.96
C ARG A 131 -13.04 2.62 8.30
N SER A 132 -13.76 1.53 8.52
CA SER A 132 -14.61 1.33 9.70
C SER A 132 -14.16 0.18 10.60
N CYS A 133 -13.25 -0.67 10.13
CA CYS A 133 -12.74 -1.80 10.90
C CYS A 133 -11.76 -1.39 12.02
N TYR A 134 -11.56 -2.27 12.97
CA TYR A 134 -10.64 -2.08 14.09
C TYR A 134 -9.20 -1.87 13.60
N GLY A 135 -8.62 -0.73 13.98
CA GLY A 135 -7.25 -0.34 13.62
C GLY A 135 -7.00 -0.10 12.13
N GLY A 136 -8.01 -0.18 11.26
CA GLY A 136 -7.81 -0.15 9.80
C GLY A 136 -7.07 -1.38 9.26
N VAL A 137 -7.15 -2.49 9.98
CA VAL A 137 -6.44 -3.74 9.67
C VAL A 137 -7.42 -4.75 9.13
N VAL A 138 -7.47 -4.89 7.81
CA VAL A 138 -8.29 -5.91 7.15
C VAL A 138 -7.58 -7.25 7.25
N ARG A 139 -8.24 -8.24 7.87
CA ARG A 139 -7.70 -9.58 8.10
C ARG A 139 -8.60 -10.65 7.52
N PHE A 140 -7.98 -11.63 6.86
CA PHE A 140 -8.64 -12.81 6.32
C PHE A 140 -8.21 -14.06 7.07
N ARG A 141 -9.15 -14.95 7.34
CA ARG A 141 -8.81 -16.28 7.90
C ARG A 141 -8.09 -17.10 6.84
N GLN A 142 -7.07 -17.83 7.26
CA GLN A 142 -6.26 -18.65 6.36
C GLN A 142 -7.05 -19.82 5.75
N ALA A 143 -8.00 -20.37 6.51
CA ALA A 143 -8.72 -21.58 6.11
C ALA A 143 -9.72 -21.36 4.98
N ASP A 144 -10.39 -20.19 4.93
CA ASP A 144 -11.52 -19.95 4.06
C ASP A 144 -11.58 -18.52 3.48
N HIS A 145 -10.52 -17.73 3.69
CA HIS A 145 -10.44 -16.33 3.26
C HIS A 145 -11.58 -15.43 3.80
N PHE A 146 -12.24 -15.85 4.87
CA PHE A 146 -13.29 -15.07 5.51
C PHE A 146 -12.70 -13.79 6.14
N LEU A 147 -13.25 -12.63 5.82
CA LEU A 147 -12.89 -11.36 6.43
C LEU A 147 -13.37 -11.34 7.89
N SER A 148 -12.45 -11.34 8.85
CA SER A 148 -12.72 -11.58 10.27
C SER A 148 -12.53 -10.35 11.15
N THR A 149 -12.07 -9.22 10.63
CA THR A 149 -11.80 -8.02 11.42
C THR A 149 -13.09 -7.48 12.06
N PRO A 150 -13.11 -7.15 13.36
CA PRO A 150 -14.26 -6.56 14.02
C PRO A 150 -14.43 -5.07 13.67
N CYS A 151 -15.59 -4.52 14.04
CA CYS A 151 -15.87 -3.10 13.94
C CYS A 151 -14.88 -2.27 14.75
N GLY A 152 -14.46 -1.14 14.20
CA GLY A 152 -13.56 -0.20 14.87
C GLY A 152 -14.27 0.65 15.92
N VAL A 153 -13.51 1.12 16.92
CA VAL A 153 -14.04 1.98 18.01
C VAL A 153 -14.43 3.37 17.53
N HIS A 154 -13.78 3.87 16.47
CA HIS A 154 -14.03 5.21 15.97
C HIS A 154 -15.29 5.31 15.13
N LYS A 155 -15.89 6.50 15.11
CA LYS A 155 -17.00 6.82 14.21
C LYS A 155 -16.54 6.82 12.75
N PRO A 156 -17.32 6.25 11.80
CA PRO A 156 -17.05 6.42 10.37
C PRO A 156 -17.05 7.90 10.02
N ILE A 157 -16.15 8.34 9.14
CA ILE A 157 -16.05 9.75 8.76
C ILE A 157 -17.31 10.23 8.05
N PRO A 158 -17.65 11.54 8.13
CA PRO A 158 -18.75 12.12 7.37
C PRO A 158 -18.58 11.90 5.86
N VAL A 159 -19.70 11.76 5.15
CA VAL A 159 -19.71 11.57 3.68
C VAL A 159 -18.96 12.68 2.97
N GLU A 160 -19.17 13.94 3.34
CA GLU A 160 -18.51 15.10 2.73
C GLU A 160 -17.00 15.07 2.93
N SER A 161 -16.55 14.56 4.08
CA SER A 161 -15.12 14.39 4.36
C SER A 161 -14.49 13.27 3.53
N PHE A 162 -15.26 12.22 3.23
CA PHE A 162 -14.83 11.18 2.32
C PHE A 162 -14.81 11.68 0.87
N ASN A 163 -15.88 12.37 0.43
CA ASN A 163 -15.98 12.94 -0.92
C ASN A 163 -14.79 13.85 -1.24
N ARG A 164 -14.43 14.77 -0.32
CA ARG A 164 -13.22 15.60 -0.50
C ARG A 164 -11.93 14.78 -0.68
N ARG A 165 -11.82 13.62 -0.02
CA ARG A 165 -10.66 12.73 -0.22
C ARG A 165 -10.68 12.11 -1.62
N VAL A 166 -11.86 11.69 -2.08
CA VAL A 166 -12.03 11.15 -3.44
C VAL A 166 -11.62 12.19 -4.47
N ASP A 167 -12.08 13.45 -4.35
CA ASP A 167 -11.72 14.54 -5.27
C ASP A 167 -10.20 14.76 -5.33
N ILE A 168 -9.55 14.81 -4.18
CA ILE A 168 -8.09 14.97 -4.10
C ILE A 168 -7.37 13.79 -4.76
N TRP A 169 -7.84 12.57 -4.50
CA TRP A 169 -7.21 11.37 -5.03
C TRP A 169 -7.43 11.20 -6.53
N SER A 170 -8.62 11.55 -7.05
CA SER A 170 -8.91 11.45 -8.50
C SER A 170 -7.94 12.31 -9.31
N GLU A 171 -7.57 13.49 -8.80
CA GLU A 171 -6.54 14.33 -9.42
C GLU A 171 -5.15 13.67 -9.43
N ARG A 172 -4.79 13.00 -8.33
CA ARG A 172 -3.48 12.36 -8.17
C ARG A 172 -3.28 11.14 -9.05
N VAL A 173 -4.37 10.45 -9.40
CA VAL A 173 -4.32 9.20 -10.19
C VAL A 173 -4.67 9.39 -11.66
N LYS A 174 -4.89 10.61 -12.15
CA LYS A 174 -5.26 10.91 -13.55
C LYS A 174 -4.37 10.24 -14.61
N GLY A 175 -3.09 10.05 -14.30
CA GLY A 175 -2.14 9.41 -15.20
C GLY A 175 -2.05 7.89 -15.05
N ALA A 176 -2.81 7.29 -14.14
CA ALA A 176 -2.71 5.88 -13.81
C ALA A 176 -3.97 5.11 -14.21
N VAL A 177 -3.77 3.87 -14.65
CA VAL A 177 -4.80 2.85 -14.79
C VAL A 177 -4.64 1.80 -13.71
N PHE A 178 -5.73 1.10 -13.37
CA PHE A 178 -5.72 0.12 -12.30
C PHE A 178 -6.27 -1.21 -12.78
N ALA A 179 -5.64 -2.31 -12.35
CA ALA A 179 -6.00 -3.65 -12.78
C ALA A 179 -5.89 -4.66 -11.62
N HIS A 180 -6.72 -5.70 -11.69
CA HIS A 180 -6.55 -6.88 -10.86
C HIS A 180 -5.55 -7.81 -11.56
N LEU A 181 -4.30 -7.81 -11.12
CA LEU A 181 -3.22 -8.61 -11.69
C LEU A 181 -2.34 -9.18 -10.57
N ASP A 182 -1.78 -10.36 -10.81
CA ASP A 182 -0.62 -10.83 -10.07
C ASP A 182 0.59 -9.93 -10.37
N TYR A 183 1.48 -9.75 -9.39
CA TYR A 183 2.64 -8.88 -9.56
C TYR A 183 3.54 -9.32 -10.71
N ARG A 184 3.62 -10.63 -11.01
CA ARG A 184 4.41 -11.18 -12.12
C ARG A 184 3.87 -10.67 -13.45
N ASP A 185 2.54 -10.72 -13.64
CA ASP A 185 1.89 -10.25 -14.87
C ASP A 185 2.09 -8.74 -15.04
N ALA A 186 1.90 -7.96 -13.97
CA ALA A 186 2.14 -6.52 -14.00
C ALA A 186 3.59 -6.17 -14.33
N MET A 187 4.57 -6.86 -13.73
CA MET A 187 6.00 -6.63 -13.98
C MET A 187 6.43 -7.04 -15.39
N GLN A 188 5.76 -8.02 -16.02
CA GLN A 188 6.03 -8.43 -17.40
C GLN A 188 5.64 -7.35 -18.42
N GLU A 189 4.67 -6.51 -18.11
CA GLU A 189 4.26 -5.38 -18.98
C GLU A 189 5.31 -4.27 -19.04
N ALA A 190 6.18 -4.15 -18.04
CA ALA A 190 7.20 -3.10 -17.97
C ALA A 190 8.27 -3.25 -19.04
N ARG A 191 8.71 -2.13 -19.61
CA ARG A 191 9.68 -2.02 -20.71
C ARG A 191 10.88 -1.17 -20.30
N LYS A 192 11.93 -1.21 -21.09
CA LYS A 192 13.14 -0.39 -20.88
C LYS A 192 12.76 1.08 -20.63
N GLY A 193 13.30 1.65 -19.55
CA GLY A 193 13.02 3.04 -19.15
C GLY A 193 11.82 3.19 -18.21
N ASP A 194 11.04 2.14 -17.97
CA ASP A 194 9.98 2.15 -16.96
C ASP A 194 10.56 1.98 -15.55
N LEU A 195 9.73 2.30 -14.55
CA LEU A 195 10.03 2.09 -13.13
C LEU A 195 8.96 1.21 -12.49
N VAL A 196 9.39 0.17 -11.79
CA VAL A 196 8.52 -0.67 -10.95
C VAL A 196 8.85 -0.40 -9.49
N TYR A 197 7.83 -0.03 -8.69
CA TYR A 197 7.94 0.05 -7.24
C TYR A 197 7.23 -1.13 -6.59
N CYS A 198 7.95 -1.91 -5.79
CA CYS A 198 7.45 -3.06 -5.08
C CYS A 198 7.40 -2.82 -3.56
N ASP A 199 6.23 -3.02 -2.95
CA ASP A 199 6.02 -3.05 -1.49
C ASP A 199 5.28 -4.35 -1.12
N PRO A 200 5.95 -5.51 -1.20
CA PRO A 200 5.31 -6.80 -1.02
C PRO A 200 4.89 -7.02 0.43
N PRO A 201 3.95 -7.95 0.70
CA PRO A 201 3.62 -8.35 2.07
C PRO A 201 4.85 -8.99 2.73
N TYR A 202 5.21 -8.48 3.92
CA TYR A 202 6.38 -8.99 4.66
C TYR A 202 6.11 -10.38 5.22
N THR A 203 7.03 -11.31 4.99
CA THR A 203 6.85 -12.75 5.17
C THR A 203 6.53 -13.18 6.60
N ASP A 204 7.02 -12.46 7.61
CA ASP A 204 6.91 -12.89 9.02
C ASP A 204 5.64 -12.40 9.74
N THR A 205 4.95 -11.37 9.22
CA THR A 205 3.87 -10.71 9.97
C THR A 205 2.62 -10.42 9.16
N GLN A 206 2.67 -10.48 7.84
CA GLN A 206 1.59 -9.99 6.97
C GLN A 206 0.95 -11.05 6.07
N ALA A 207 1.47 -12.28 6.03
CA ALA A 207 0.91 -13.37 5.23
C ALA A 207 -0.59 -13.65 5.53
N ILE A 208 -1.03 -13.37 6.75
CA ILE A 208 -2.42 -13.52 7.21
C ILE A 208 -3.29 -12.32 6.80
N LEU A 209 -2.67 -11.17 6.46
CA LEU A 209 -3.37 -9.89 6.38
C LEU A 209 -4.04 -9.65 5.02
N TYR A 210 -3.59 -10.30 3.93
CA TYR A 210 -4.04 -9.97 2.57
C TYR A 210 -4.35 -11.18 1.69
N GLY A 211 -4.46 -12.38 2.27
CA GLY A 211 -4.52 -13.61 1.44
C GLY A 211 -3.20 -13.91 0.71
N ALA A 212 -2.12 -13.24 1.10
CA ALA A 212 -0.78 -13.35 0.51
C ALA A 212 -0.02 -14.62 0.94
N GLN A 213 -0.75 -15.66 1.32
CA GLN A 213 -0.19 -16.92 1.86
C GLN A 213 0.69 -17.68 0.87
N LYS A 214 0.65 -17.30 -0.41
CA LYS A 214 1.45 -17.91 -1.49
C LYS A 214 2.62 -17.03 -1.95
N PHE A 215 2.83 -15.85 -1.33
CA PHE A 215 3.92 -14.98 -1.72
C PHE A 215 5.26 -15.55 -1.25
N VAL A 216 6.21 -15.65 -2.19
CA VAL A 216 7.59 -16.10 -1.94
C VAL A 216 8.54 -14.99 -2.40
N LEU A 217 9.34 -14.46 -1.48
CA LEU A 217 10.25 -13.35 -1.76
C LEU A 217 11.32 -13.72 -2.82
N GLY A 218 11.76 -14.99 -2.85
CA GLY A 218 12.68 -15.48 -3.87
C GLY A 218 12.12 -15.39 -5.30
N ASP A 219 10.81 -15.62 -5.47
CA ASP A 219 10.15 -15.48 -6.76
C ASP A 219 10.12 -14.01 -7.20
N LEU A 220 9.91 -13.08 -6.25
CA LEU A 220 9.97 -11.65 -6.54
C LEU A 220 11.38 -11.22 -6.96
N PHE A 221 12.43 -11.72 -6.31
CA PHE A 221 13.81 -11.43 -6.73
C PHE A 221 14.08 -11.91 -8.16
N ALA A 222 13.56 -13.08 -8.54
CA ALA A 222 13.68 -13.57 -9.91
C ALA A 222 12.96 -12.66 -10.92
N GLU A 223 11.78 -12.12 -10.59
CA GLU A 223 11.09 -11.15 -11.45
C GLU A 223 11.84 -9.81 -11.53
N ILE A 224 12.44 -9.35 -10.42
CA ILE A 224 13.27 -8.15 -10.39
C ILE A 224 14.49 -8.32 -11.29
N GLU A 225 15.14 -9.48 -11.26
CA GLU A 225 16.28 -9.79 -12.14
C GLU A 225 15.86 -9.77 -13.63
N ARG A 226 14.71 -10.35 -13.96
CA ARG A 226 14.13 -10.27 -15.33
C ARG A 226 13.82 -8.83 -15.74
N CYS A 227 13.30 -8.01 -14.84
CA CYS A 227 13.09 -6.58 -15.09
C CYS A 227 14.42 -5.87 -15.36
N LYS A 228 15.41 -6.05 -14.49
CA LYS A 228 16.76 -5.45 -14.64
C LYS A 228 17.39 -5.84 -15.96
N SER A 229 17.31 -7.13 -16.37
CA SER A 229 17.87 -7.62 -17.64
C SER A 229 17.22 -6.99 -18.87
N ARG A 230 15.96 -6.53 -18.77
CA ARG A 230 15.23 -5.79 -19.83
C ARG A 230 15.47 -4.27 -19.78
N GLY A 231 16.27 -3.77 -18.84
CA GLY A 231 16.50 -2.34 -18.65
C GLY A 231 15.33 -1.62 -17.96
N VAL A 232 14.51 -2.35 -17.20
CA VAL A 232 13.47 -1.82 -16.31
C VAL A 232 14.11 -1.54 -14.95
N ARG A 233 13.87 -0.36 -14.41
CA ARG A 233 14.35 0.04 -13.08
C ARG A 233 13.37 -0.46 -12.02
N VAL A 234 13.90 -0.99 -10.92
CA VAL A 234 13.05 -1.48 -9.82
C VAL A 234 13.49 -0.86 -8.50
N ALA A 235 12.52 -0.39 -7.75
CA ALA A 235 12.66 0.05 -6.36
C ALA A 235 11.86 -0.91 -5.47
N LEU A 236 12.50 -1.56 -4.50
CA LEU A 236 11.88 -2.53 -3.59
C LEU A 236 11.94 -2.02 -2.15
N SER A 237 10.79 -1.83 -1.52
CA SER A 237 10.70 -1.63 -0.07
C SER A 237 10.60 -2.97 0.64
N ILE A 238 11.44 -3.19 1.64
CA ILE A 238 11.39 -4.35 2.55
C ILE A 238 11.65 -3.94 3.99
N ASP A 239 11.24 -4.79 4.95
CA ASP A 239 11.57 -4.58 6.37
C ASP A 239 13.08 -4.39 6.56
N GLY A 240 13.49 -3.31 7.21
CA GLY A 240 14.89 -3.04 7.54
C GLY A 240 15.22 -3.45 8.97
N THR A 241 14.72 -2.71 9.95
CA THR A 241 15.00 -2.96 11.37
C THR A 241 13.73 -3.11 12.18
N LYS A 242 13.75 -4.05 13.15
CA LYS A 242 12.70 -4.23 14.16
C LYS A 242 13.30 -3.98 15.55
N LYS A 243 12.45 -3.62 16.53
CA LYS A 243 12.84 -3.38 17.94
C LYS A 243 13.93 -2.31 18.11
N SER A 244 13.74 -1.12 17.53
CA SER A 244 14.67 0.02 17.64
C SER A 244 16.10 -0.30 17.18
N GLY A 245 16.22 -1.05 16.09
CA GLY A 245 17.53 -1.43 15.54
C GLY A 245 18.16 -2.67 16.17
N LEU A 246 17.54 -3.25 17.22
CA LEU A 246 18.09 -4.43 17.91
C LEU A 246 17.98 -5.74 17.13
N LYS A 247 17.12 -5.79 16.11
CA LYS A 247 16.97 -6.93 15.21
C LYS A 247 16.96 -6.46 13.77
N GLU A 248 18.06 -6.65 13.11
CA GLU A 248 18.16 -6.51 11.66
C GLU A 248 17.52 -7.73 11.00
N ILE A 249 16.64 -7.50 10.01
CA ILE A 249 16.04 -8.57 9.23
C ILE A 249 16.85 -8.63 7.93
N ILE A 250 17.72 -9.63 7.86
CA ILE A 250 18.53 -9.86 6.68
C ILE A 250 17.70 -10.70 5.71
N HIS A 251 17.14 -10.06 4.70
CA HIS A 251 16.70 -10.75 3.49
C HIS A 251 17.91 -10.85 2.57
N ALA A 252 18.42 -12.06 2.37
CA ALA A 252 19.54 -12.30 1.47
C ALA A 252 19.06 -12.10 0.02
N ALA A 253 19.17 -10.87 -0.47
CA ALA A 253 19.00 -10.59 -1.89
C ALA A 253 20.15 -11.21 -2.69
N PRO A 254 19.91 -11.67 -3.93
CA PRO A 254 20.99 -12.14 -4.79
C PRO A 254 22.08 -11.07 -4.95
N GLU A 255 23.36 -11.52 -4.92
CA GLU A 255 24.49 -10.62 -5.07
C GLU A 255 24.42 -9.89 -6.42
N GLY A 256 24.65 -8.57 -6.40
CA GLY A 256 24.63 -7.73 -7.61
C GLY A 256 23.24 -7.44 -8.18
N LEU A 257 22.14 -7.89 -7.54
CA LEU A 257 20.79 -7.57 -8.01
C LEU A 257 20.48 -6.08 -7.81
N PHE A 258 20.82 -5.54 -6.65
CA PHE A 258 20.61 -4.12 -6.32
C PHE A 258 21.93 -3.36 -6.32
N GLU A 259 21.91 -2.14 -6.84
CA GLU A 259 23.08 -1.25 -6.93
C GLU A 259 23.15 -0.28 -5.75
N THR A 260 21.96 0.09 -5.22
CA THR A 260 21.83 1.06 -4.13
C THR A 260 20.91 0.53 -3.04
N GLU A 261 21.28 0.75 -1.79
CA GLU A 261 20.45 0.50 -0.62
C GLU A 261 20.32 1.77 0.20
N VAL A 262 19.10 2.14 0.55
CA VAL A 262 18.78 3.33 1.33
C VAL A 262 17.92 2.95 2.54
N MET A 263 18.23 3.54 3.70
CA MET A 263 17.39 3.40 4.90
C MET A 263 16.38 4.54 4.95
N VAL A 264 15.10 4.21 4.76
CA VAL A 264 13.98 5.17 4.84
C VAL A 264 13.44 5.16 6.27
N ASN A 265 13.43 6.33 6.89
CA ASN A 265 12.96 6.46 8.28
C ASN A 265 11.42 6.43 8.34
N CYS A 266 10.85 5.32 8.74
CA CYS A 266 9.40 5.13 8.85
C CYS A 266 8.80 5.75 10.13
N GLY A 267 9.60 6.29 11.03
CA GLY A 267 9.17 6.78 12.33
C GLY A 267 8.68 5.66 13.25
N ARG A 268 7.69 5.95 14.11
CA ARG A 268 7.22 4.99 15.13
C ARG A 268 6.28 3.93 14.55
N SER A 269 6.51 2.65 14.90
CA SER A 269 5.66 1.52 14.47
C SER A 269 4.22 1.64 14.94
N MET A 270 3.24 1.55 14.04
CA MET A 270 1.81 1.59 14.39
C MET A 270 1.26 0.24 14.90
N LEU A 271 1.88 -0.88 14.56
CA LEU A 271 1.38 -2.22 14.89
C LEU A 271 1.41 -2.54 16.38
N ARG A 272 2.33 -1.97 17.16
CA ARG A 272 2.49 -2.27 18.58
C ARG A 272 1.47 -1.65 19.50
N ARG A 273 0.80 -0.58 19.14
CA ARG A 273 -0.31 -0.02 19.95
C ARG A 273 -1.43 -1.03 20.19
N PHE A 274 -1.62 -1.99 19.29
CA PHE A 274 -2.73 -2.95 19.32
C PHE A 274 -2.36 -4.31 19.94
N GLN A 275 -1.09 -4.61 20.10
CA GLN A 275 -0.63 -5.94 20.56
C GLN A 275 -0.18 -6.01 22.02
N MET A 276 0.01 -4.89 22.71
CA MET A 276 0.69 -4.84 24.02
C MET A 276 -0.13 -4.25 25.15
N GLY A 277 -1.45 -4.44 25.21
CA GLY A 277 -2.22 -4.17 26.44
C GLY A 277 -1.98 -2.80 27.09
N GLY A 278 -1.71 -1.73 26.31
CA GLY A 278 -1.55 -0.38 26.83
C GLY A 278 -0.11 0.06 27.17
N ALA A 279 0.90 -0.77 26.98
CA ALA A 279 2.30 -0.34 27.14
C ALA A 279 2.76 0.50 25.94
N THR A 280 3.12 1.77 26.17
CA THR A 280 3.62 2.69 25.15
C THR A 280 5.10 2.44 24.89
N LEU A 281 5.44 1.91 23.70
CA LEU A 281 6.81 1.90 23.19
C LEU A 281 7.05 3.17 22.37
N GLU A 282 7.11 4.31 23.04
CA GLU A 282 7.27 5.62 22.42
C GLU A 282 8.63 5.86 21.76
N SER A 283 9.60 4.97 21.95
CA SER A 283 10.99 5.12 21.50
C SER A 283 11.40 4.25 20.30
N GLU A 284 10.52 3.42 19.74
CA GLU A 284 10.93 2.57 18.61
C GLU A 284 10.86 3.30 17.27
N VAL A 285 12.03 3.59 16.72
CA VAL A 285 12.19 4.00 15.31
C VAL A 285 12.26 2.74 14.46
N VAL A 286 11.37 2.64 13.47
CA VAL A 286 11.38 1.60 12.46
C VAL A 286 11.89 2.23 11.16
N ALA A 287 12.84 1.59 10.52
CA ALA A 287 13.31 1.98 9.22
C ALA A 287 13.01 0.85 8.22
N ASP A 288 12.50 1.21 7.06
CA ASP A 288 12.41 0.31 5.91
C ASP A 288 13.68 0.43 5.06
N ARG A 289 14.06 -0.65 4.39
CA ARG A 289 15.13 -0.64 3.40
C ARG A 289 14.50 -0.41 2.04
N LEU A 290 15.00 0.56 1.31
CA LEU A 290 14.69 0.77 -0.10
C LEU A 290 15.87 0.28 -0.93
N LEU A 291 15.66 -0.77 -1.70
CA LEU A 291 16.65 -1.40 -2.56
C LEU A 291 16.38 -1.00 -4.01
N LEU A 292 17.40 -0.47 -4.71
CA LEU A 292 17.29 0.06 -6.06
C LEU A 292 18.18 -0.74 -7.00
N THR A 293 17.66 -1.10 -8.18
CA THR A 293 18.45 -1.80 -9.23
C THR A 293 19.26 -0.84 -10.11
N TYR A 294 19.34 0.45 -9.73
CA TYR A 294 19.96 1.54 -10.45
C TYR A 294 20.68 2.48 -9.50
#